data_b4d46f637142abca2874e74503bac2f2
#
_entry.id   b4d46f637142abca2874e74503bac2f2
#
_cell.length_a   1.000
_cell.length_b   1.000
_cell.length_c   1.000
_cell.angle_alpha   90.00
_cell.angle_beta   90.00
_cell.angle_gamma   90.00
#
_symmetry.space_group_name_H-M   'P 1'
#
loop_
_entity.id
_entity.type
_entity.pdbx_description
1 polymer ?
#
loop_
_entity_poly.entity_id
_entity_poly.type
_entity_poly.pdbx_seq_one_letter_code
_entity_poly.pdbx_strand_id
1 'polypeptide(L)'
;MRDISPLVRIERKPVVIILAVKPASTETIAPILWGLEEEGVPAELYEVAGGEAEALAKEAADRSPLNVGIGVNLNDLTVSLHHRNLPLERPLFILKSAELQPAPLRMLGKNAARLVKGDPLVLQDEVD
;
A
#
# COMPACT_ATOMS: atom_id res chain seq x y z
N MET A 1 -5.81 -11.92 -8.02
CA MET A 1 -6.32 -10.58 -7.65
C MET A 1 -7.83 -10.61 -7.63
N ARG A 2 -8.45 -10.07 -6.61
CA ARG A 2 -9.88 -10.11 -6.43
C ARG A 2 -10.46 -8.71 -6.37
N ASP A 3 -11.73 -8.57 -6.78
CA ASP A 3 -12.44 -7.32 -6.58
C ASP A 3 -12.87 -7.22 -5.12
N ILE A 4 -12.75 -6.03 -4.56
CA ILE A 4 -13.22 -5.80 -3.21
C ILE A 4 -14.72 -5.61 -3.22
N SER A 5 -15.38 -6.14 -2.21
CA SER A 5 -16.82 -6.06 -2.05
C SER A 5 -17.13 -5.61 -0.62
N PRO A 6 -18.21 -4.85 -0.40
CA PRO A 6 -18.59 -4.49 0.97
C PRO A 6 -18.91 -5.69 1.85
N LEU A 7 -19.15 -6.86 1.26
CA LEU A 7 -19.45 -8.07 2.01
C LEU A 7 -18.21 -8.86 2.38
N VAL A 8 -17.04 -8.48 1.88
CA VAL A 8 -15.81 -9.21 2.16
C VAL A 8 -15.37 -8.96 3.60
N ARG A 9 -15.11 -10.05 4.31
CA ARG A 9 -14.64 -10.01 5.70
C ARG A 9 -13.12 -10.00 5.72
N ILE A 10 -12.54 -8.84 5.46
CA ILE A 10 -11.08 -8.68 5.39
C ILE A 10 -10.47 -8.72 6.79
N GLU A 11 -11.18 -8.19 7.77
CA GLU A 11 -10.70 -7.99 9.12
C GLU A 11 -10.30 -9.28 9.84
N ARG A 12 -10.62 -10.43 9.28
CA ARG A 12 -10.23 -11.70 9.88
C ARG A 12 -8.82 -12.13 9.54
N LYS A 13 -8.23 -11.48 8.54
CA LYS A 13 -6.89 -11.85 8.07
C LYS A 13 -5.91 -10.76 8.46
N PRO A 14 -4.82 -11.09 9.16
CA PRO A 14 -3.85 -10.07 9.55
C PRO A 14 -2.96 -9.70 8.36
N VAL A 15 -3.50 -8.95 7.44
CA VAL A 15 -2.82 -8.54 6.22
C VAL A 15 -2.86 -7.04 6.02
N VAL A 16 -1.83 -6.52 5.37
CA VAL A 16 -1.86 -5.19 4.79
C VAL A 16 -2.76 -5.24 3.57
N ILE A 17 -3.63 -4.26 3.40
CA ILE A 17 -4.53 -4.23 2.25
C ILE A 17 -3.97 -3.27 1.20
N ILE A 18 -3.99 -3.72 -0.05
CA ILE A 18 -3.61 -2.90 -1.20
C ILE A 18 -4.84 -2.77 -2.10
N LEU A 19 -5.28 -1.54 -2.33
CA LEU A 19 -6.37 -1.25 -3.26
C LEU A 19 -5.78 -0.62 -4.51
N ALA A 20 -5.97 -1.26 -5.66
CA ALA A 20 -5.38 -0.81 -6.92
C ALA A 20 -6.46 -0.60 -7.97
N VAL A 21 -6.42 0.56 -8.64
CA VAL A 21 -7.37 0.89 -9.70
C VAL A 21 -7.13 0.02 -10.92
N LYS A 22 -8.19 -0.52 -11.50
CA LYS A 22 -8.12 -1.34 -12.72
C LYS A 22 -7.69 -0.52 -13.92
N PRO A 23 -6.90 -1.09 -14.83
CA PRO A 23 -6.22 -2.37 -14.72
C PRO A 23 -4.96 -2.21 -13.89
N ALA A 24 -4.75 -3.10 -12.94
CA ALA A 24 -3.57 -3.05 -12.07
C ALA A 24 -2.45 -3.89 -12.69
N SER A 25 -1.32 -3.26 -12.92
CA SER A 25 -0.16 -3.96 -13.45
C SER A 25 0.54 -4.72 -12.32
N THR A 26 0.43 -6.05 -12.35
CA THR A 26 1.10 -6.87 -11.35
C THR A 26 2.61 -6.70 -11.39
N GLU A 27 3.14 -6.47 -12.59
CA GLU A 27 4.58 -6.25 -12.74
C GLU A 27 5.03 -4.99 -12.04
N THR A 28 4.28 -3.89 -12.19
CA THR A 28 4.63 -2.64 -11.53
C THR A 28 4.46 -2.72 -10.03
N ILE A 29 3.45 -3.45 -9.56
CA ILE A 29 3.14 -3.57 -8.13
C ILE A 29 4.05 -4.57 -7.42
N ALA A 30 4.60 -5.54 -8.13
CA ALA A 30 5.37 -6.62 -7.54
C ALA A 30 6.45 -6.15 -6.54
N PRO A 31 7.21 -5.08 -6.81
CA PRO A 31 8.24 -4.65 -5.84
C PRO A 31 7.65 -4.29 -4.48
N ILE A 32 6.43 -3.75 -4.42
CA ILE A 32 5.76 -3.47 -3.15
C ILE A 32 5.59 -4.78 -2.37
N LEU A 33 5.12 -5.82 -3.06
CA LEU A 33 4.92 -7.13 -2.44
C LEU A 33 6.24 -7.74 -1.97
N TRP A 34 7.32 -7.54 -2.74
CA TRP A 34 8.64 -8.03 -2.33
C TRP A 34 9.10 -7.37 -1.03
N GLY A 35 8.89 -6.06 -0.91
CA GLY A 35 9.25 -5.36 0.33
C GLY A 35 8.49 -5.87 1.54
N LEU A 36 7.19 -6.12 1.38
CA LEU A 36 6.37 -6.69 2.44
C LEU A 36 6.84 -8.09 2.81
N GLU A 37 7.12 -8.93 1.81
CA GLU A 37 7.59 -10.29 2.03
C GLU A 37 8.93 -10.33 2.76
N GLU A 38 9.85 -9.44 2.40
CA GLU A 38 11.16 -9.37 3.04
C GLU A 38 11.06 -9.12 4.53
N GLU A 39 10.03 -8.40 4.93
CA GLU A 39 9.79 -8.09 6.35
C GLU A 39 8.83 -9.06 7.00
N GLY A 40 8.35 -10.05 6.26
CA GLY A 40 7.51 -11.10 6.81
C GLY A 40 6.07 -10.70 7.06
N VAL A 41 5.56 -9.68 6.38
CA VAL A 41 4.19 -9.20 6.58
C VAL A 41 3.34 -9.53 5.36
N PRO A 42 2.27 -10.30 5.53
CA PRO A 42 1.41 -10.67 4.40
C PRO A 42 0.55 -9.50 3.94
N ALA A 43 0.17 -9.52 2.67
CA ALA A 43 -0.68 -8.51 2.07
C ALA A 43 -1.69 -9.15 1.13
N GLU A 44 -2.82 -8.48 0.94
CA GLU A 44 -3.80 -8.87 -0.06
C GLU A 44 -4.07 -7.68 -0.97
N LEU A 45 -4.16 -7.99 -2.27
CA LEU A 45 -4.37 -6.99 -3.31
C LEU A 45 -5.77 -7.15 -3.88
N TYR A 46 -6.50 -6.05 -3.92
CA TYR A 46 -7.83 -6.00 -4.52
C TYR A 46 -7.88 -4.93 -5.60
N GLU A 47 -8.56 -5.23 -6.70
CA GLU A 47 -8.77 -4.24 -7.74
C GLU A 47 -10.05 -3.46 -7.48
N VAL A 48 -10.02 -2.16 -7.76
CA VAL A 48 -11.17 -1.28 -7.62
C VAL A 48 -11.38 -0.49 -8.90
N ALA A 49 -12.59 0.04 -9.07
CA ALA A 49 -12.98 0.73 -10.31
C ALA A 49 -12.25 2.07 -10.48
N GLY A 50 -12.02 2.79 -9.40
CA GLY A 50 -11.38 4.10 -9.48
C GLY A 50 -11.10 4.66 -8.11
N GLY A 51 -10.56 5.87 -8.06
CA GLY A 51 -10.25 6.58 -6.84
C GLY A 51 -8.83 7.08 -6.83
N GLU A 52 -8.60 8.14 -6.07
CA GLU A 52 -7.25 8.66 -5.89
C GLU A 52 -6.45 7.72 -4.99
N ALA A 53 -5.16 7.59 -5.27
CA ALA A 53 -4.31 6.67 -4.52
C ALA A 53 -4.33 6.96 -3.02
N GLU A 54 -4.30 8.24 -2.63
CA GLU A 54 -4.31 8.62 -1.22
C GLU A 54 -5.60 8.19 -0.52
N ALA A 55 -6.74 8.40 -1.19
CA ALA A 55 -8.04 8.00 -0.64
C ALA A 55 -8.15 6.49 -0.55
N LEU A 56 -7.64 5.79 -1.57
CA LEU A 56 -7.64 4.32 -1.56
C LEU A 56 -6.73 3.78 -0.47
N ALA A 57 -5.58 4.43 -0.25
CA ALA A 57 -4.67 4.02 0.81
C ALA A 57 -5.34 4.15 2.18
N LYS A 58 -6.07 5.24 2.41
CA LYS A 58 -6.79 5.43 3.66
C LYS A 58 -7.89 4.38 3.83
N GLU A 59 -8.66 4.15 2.78
CA GLU A 59 -9.68 3.11 2.82
C GLU A 59 -9.08 1.73 3.10
N ALA A 60 -7.96 1.43 2.44
CA ALA A 60 -7.26 0.17 2.65
C ALA A 60 -6.81 0.03 4.10
N ALA A 61 -6.26 1.11 4.67
CA ALA A 61 -5.81 1.11 6.06
C ALA A 61 -6.98 0.88 7.01
N ASP A 62 -8.12 1.51 6.73
CA ASP A 62 -9.32 1.35 7.56
C ASP A 62 -9.86 -0.08 7.52
N ARG A 63 -9.65 -0.78 6.41
CA ARG A 63 -10.12 -2.16 6.24
C ARG A 63 -9.11 -3.20 6.70
N SER A 64 -7.86 -2.81 6.87
CA SER A 64 -6.81 -3.75 7.23
C SER A 64 -6.85 -4.06 8.73
N PRO A 65 -6.84 -5.34 9.12
CA PRO A 65 -6.71 -5.69 10.55
C PRO A 65 -5.38 -5.22 11.13
N LEU A 66 -4.39 -4.91 10.28
CA LEU A 66 -3.10 -4.39 10.71
C LEU A 66 -3.04 -2.85 10.65
N ASN A 67 -4.15 -2.21 10.27
CA ASN A 67 -4.30 -0.75 10.22
C ASN A 67 -3.40 -0.05 9.21
N VAL A 68 -2.88 -0.79 8.23
CA VAL A 68 -1.96 -0.26 7.22
C VAL A 68 -2.50 -0.58 5.83
N GLY A 69 -2.52 0.42 4.97
CA GLY A 69 -3.04 0.26 3.63
C GLY A 69 -2.21 0.99 2.58
N ILE A 70 -2.28 0.47 1.37
CA ILE A 70 -1.59 1.03 0.22
C ILE A 70 -2.64 1.24 -0.87
N GLY A 71 -2.62 2.42 -1.48
CA GLY A 71 -3.46 2.75 -2.61
C GLY A 71 -2.62 2.91 -3.86
N VAL A 72 -3.09 2.36 -4.97
CA VAL A 72 -2.36 2.39 -6.24
C VAL A 72 -3.29 2.89 -7.33
N ASN A 73 -2.90 3.98 -7.99
CA ASN A 73 -3.60 4.45 -9.18
C ASN A 73 -2.55 4.76 -10.24
N LEU A 74 -2.32 3.77 -11.13
CA LEU A 74 -1.30 3.91 -12.17
C LEU A 74 -1.75 4.82 -13.31
N ASN A 75 -3.06 5.11 -13.43
CA ASN A 75 -3.53 6.10 -14.38
C ASN A 75 -3.07 7.49 -14.01
N ASP A 76 -2.98 7.75 -12.71
CA ASP A 76 -2.48 9.02 -12.17
C ASP A 76 -1.01 8.94 -11.77
N LEU A 77 -0.36 7.80 -12.02
CA LEU A 77 1.03 7.54 -11.64
C LEU A 77 1.28 7.91 -10.18
N THR A 78 0.42 7.37 -9.29
CA THR A 78 0.51 7.66 -7.86
C THR A 78 0.32 6.40 -7.05
N VAL A 79 1.16 6.24 -6.02
CA VAL A 79 1.05 5.16 -5.03
C VAL A 79 1.20 5.81 -3.65
N SER A 80 0.36 5.41 -2.71
CA SER A 80 0.35 6.01 -1.37
C SER A 80 0.32 4.94 -0.29
N LEU A 81 0.96 5.23 0.84
CA LEU A 81 0.93 4.40 2.05
C LEU A 81 0.26 5.18 3.16
N HIS A 82 -0.68 4.55 3.84
CA HIS A 82 -1.45 5.21 4.88
C HIS A 82 -1.60 4.34 6.11
N HIS A 83 -1.92 4.96 7.22
CA HIS A 83 -2.25 4.27 8.46
C HIS A 83 -3.66 4.69 8.89
N ARG A 84 -4.38 3.76 9.50
CA ARG A 84 -5.76 4.00 9.93
C ARG A 84 -5.90 5.22 10.85
N ASN A 85 -4.91 5.47 11.71
CA ASN A 85 -4.96 6.55 12.68
C ASN A 85 -4.56 7.91 12.13
N LEU A 86 -4.13 7.98 10.88
CA LEU A 86 -3.79 9.25 10.26
C LEU A 86 -5.00 9.79 9.50
N PRO A 87 -5.19 11.12 9.48
CA PRO A 87 -6.29 11.70 8.71
C PRO A 87 -6.06 11.52 7.20
N LEU A 88 -7.15 11.57 6.44
CA LEU A 88 -7.09 11.36 4.99
C LEU A 88 -6.06 12.25 4.31
N GLU A 89 -5.95 13.50 4.74
CA GLU A 89 -5.07 14.47 4.12
C GLU A 89 -3.59 14.26 4.41
N ARG A 90 -3.28 13.33 5.30
CA ARG A 90 -1.89 13.11 5.72
C ARG A 90 -1.45 11.67 5.54
N PRO A 91 -1.33 11.22 4.28
CA PRO A 91 -0.73 9.89 4.06
C PRO A 91 0.70 9.88 4.56
N LEU A 92 1.19 8.70 4.90
CA LEU A 92 2.55 8.57 5.40
C LEU A 92 3.56 8.78 4.28
N PHE A 93 3.30 8.21 3.11
CA PHE A 93 4.14 8.38 1.93
C PHE A 93 3.28 8.49 0.67
N ILE A 94 3.78 9.26 -0.29
CA ILE A 94 3.21 9.33 -1.63
C ILE A 94 4.38 9.22 -2.61
N LEU A 95 4.27 8.28 -3.56
CA LEU A 95 5.21 8.17 -4.66
C LEU A 95 4.51 8.56 -5.94
N LYS A 96 5.15 9.37 -6.77
CA LYS A 96 4.56 9.87 -8.01
C LYS A 96 5.53 9.75 -9.18
N SER A 97 4.98 9.46 -10.35
CA SER A 97 5.69 9.55 -11.64
C SER A 97 7.04 8.84 -11.64
N ALA A 98 8.13 9.59 -11.64
CA ALA A 98 9.47 9.02 -11.74
C ALA A 98 9.85 8.16 -10.53
N GLU A 99 9.14 8.29 -9.43
CA GLU A 99 9.40 7.47 -8.24
C GLU A 99 8.77 6.08 -8.34
N LEU A 100 7.99 5.82 -9.38
CA LEU A 100 7.36 4.50 -9.57
C LEU A 100 8.36 3.54 -10.22
N GLN A 101 9.44 3.28 -9.50
CA GLN A 101 10.51 2.38 -9.91
C GLN A 101 10.64 1.27 -8.87
N PRO A 102 11.27 0.15 -9.24
CA PRO A 102 11.35 -0.99 -8.32
C PRO A 102 11.91 -0.65 -6.95
N ALA A 103 12.98 0.14 -6.87
CA ALA A 103 13.61 0.43 -5.57
C ALA A 103 12.70 1.25 -4.65
N PRO A 104 12.15 2.39 -5.08
CA PRO A 104 11.22 3.14 -4.21
C PRO A 104 9.97 2.34 -3.86
N LEU A 105 9.42 1.57 -4.80
CA LEU A 105 8.22 0.77 -4.54
C LEU A 105 8.50 -0.34 -3.54
N ARG A 106 9.65 -0.98 -3.65
CA ARG A 106 10.05 -2.01 -2.69
C ARG A 106 10.24 -1.41 -1.32
N MET A 107 10.85 -0.22 -1.24
CA MET A 107 11.01 0.49 0.02
C MET A 107 9.66 0.85 0.64
N LEU A 108 8.69 1.24 -0.18
CA LEU A 108 7.33 1.50 0.32
C LEU A 108 6.75 0.25 0.97
N GLY A 109 6.92 -0.92 0.34
CA GLY A 109 6.45 -2.18 0.91
C GLY A 109 7.15 -2.51 2.22
N LYS A 110 8.48 -2.30 2.29
CA LYS A 110 9.22 -2.51 3.53
C LYS A 110 8.71 -1.59 4.64
N ASN A 111 8.46 -0.33 4.31
CA ASN A 111 7.96 0.63 5.29
C ASN A 111 6.55 0.30 5.75
N ALA A 112 5.71 -0.20 4.87
CA ALA A 112 4.38 -0.67 5.26
C ALA A 112 4.49 -1.78 6.31
N ALA A 113 5.39 -2.74 6.07
CA ALA A 113 5.61 -3.84 7.00
C ALA A 113 6.21 -3.35 8.32
N ARG A 114 7.18 -2.44 8.25
CA ARG A 114 7.80 -1.89 9.45
C ARG A 114 6.80 -1.09 10.27
N LEU A 115 5.90 -0.39 9.61
CA LEU A 115 4.82 0.33 10.27
C LEU A 115 3.95 -0.64 11.08
N VAL A 116 3.63 -1.80 10.50
CA VAL A 116 2.87 -2.84 11.18
C VAL A 116 3.59 -3.32 12.44
N LYS A 117 4.89 -3.54 12.33
CA LYS A 117 5.69 -4.12 13.43
C LYS A 117 6.16 -3.10 14.45
N GLY A 118 5.99 -1.81 14.17
CA GLY A 118 6.50 -0.77 15.04
C GLY A 118 8.00 -0.55 14.92
N ASP A 119 8.61 -1.03 13.83
CA ASP A 119 10.02 -0.85 13.57
C ASP A 119 10.28 0.52 12.95
N PRO A 120 11.50 1.07 13.08
CA PRO A 120 11.83 2.34 12.43
C PRO A 120 11.66 2.24 10.91
N LEU A 121 11.09 3.29 10.31
CA LEU A 121 10.92 3.35 8.87
C LEU A 121 12.24 3.67 8.19
N VAL A 122 12.39 3.19 6.95
CA VAL A 122 13.57 3.49 6.15
C VAL A 122 13.23 4.70 5.29
N LEU A 123 13.98 5.79 5.48
CA LEU A 123 13.79 7.00 4.71
C LEU A 123 14.82 7.04 3.59
N GLN A 124 14.41 7.55 2.45
CA GLN A 124 15.26 7.54 1.27
C GLN A 124 16.59 8.24 1.51
N ASP A 125 16.58 9.32 2.28
CA ASP A 125 17.79 10.11 2.57
C ASP A 125 18.82 9.33 3.37
N GLU A 126 18.44 8.26 4.00
CA GLU A 126 19.30 7.47 4.85
C GLU A 126 19.94 6.30 4.11
N VAL A 127 19.61 6.14 2.85
CA VAL A 127 20.09 5.03 2.03
C VAL A 127 21.25 5.53 1.17
N ASP A 128 22.41 5.56 1.72
CA ASP A 128 23.61 5.98 1.00
C ASP A 128 24.60 4.87 0.85
#